data_81f89b48e14ea8e63dee5d42e3ab3567
#
_entry.id   81f89b48e14ea8e63dee5d42e3ab3567
#
_cell.length_a   1.000
_cell.length_b   1.000
_cell.length_c   1.000
_cell.angle_alpha   90.00
_cell.angle_beta   90.00
_cell.angle_gamma   90.00
#
_symmetry.space_group_name_H-M   'P 1'
#
loop_
_entity.id
_entity.type
_entity.pdbx_description
1 polymer ?
#
loop_
_entity_poly.entity_id
_entity_poly.type
_entity_poly.pdbx_seq_one_letter_code
_entity_poly.pdbx_strand_id
1 'polypeptide(L)'
;MTKSIRFTKMHGAGNDYIYVNTMVYPIDNPEELSIAWSKPHTGIGSDGLVLIGSSDIADFSMHIYNADGSEAMMCGNASRCIGKYVYEAGLTQKNKVTLETLSGIKELQLKIEREEVTEVTVDMGMPAVGEIALEVEAGREIYTGTVISMGNPHLVIFVDEMDKVDLASVGPLLECLPLFPDRTNVEFVQVLKPDEVRMRVWERGSGITQACGTGACATAVAGVVRGKTKRKTKVIM
;
A
#
# COMPACT_ATOMS: atom_id res chain seq x y z
N MET A 1 -25.11 -2.90 27.95
CA MET A 1 -24.64 -1.49 27.86
C MET A 1 -24.01 -1.31 26.48
N THR A 2 -24.45 -0.34 25.72
CA THR A 2 -23.88 -0.03 24.40
C THR A 2 -22.48 0.58 24.62
N LYS A 3 -21.43 -0.13 24.21
CA LYS A 3 -20.04 0.32 24.34
C LYS A 3 -19.77 1.33 23.21
N SER A 4 -19.49 2.58 23.53
CA SER A 4 -19.12 3.59 22.54
C SER A 4 -17.64 3.47 22.21
N ILE A 5 -17.30 3.39 20.92
CA ILE A 5 -15.92 3.30 20.42
C ILE A 5 -15.66 4.60 19.64
N ARG A 6 -14.57 5.31 19.97
CA ARG A 6 -14.07 6.43 19.16
C ARG A 6 -13.16 5.89 18.08
N PHE A 7 -13.33 6.41 16.89
CA PHE A 7 -12.46 6.12 15.75
C PHE A 7 -12.03 7.41 15.05
N THR A 8 -11.00 7.33 14.25
CA THR A 8 -10.57 8.38 13.34
C THR A 8 -10.66 7.82 11.92
N LYS A 9 -11.26 8.56 10.98
CA LYS A 9 -11.25 8.19 9.57
C LYS A 9 -10.16 8.98 8.86
N MET A 10 -9.23 8.28 8.22
CA MET A 10 -8.12 8.88 7.49
C MET A 10 -7.90 8.14 6.18
N HIS A 11 -7.26 8.80 5.22
CA HIS A 11 -6.82 8.16 3.98
C HIS A 11 -5.36 8.47 3.66
N GLY A 12 -4.68 7.50 3.06
CA GLY A 12 -3.39 7.67 2.42
C GLY A 12 -3.55 7.50 0.91
N ALA A 13 -3.42 8.59 0.15
CA ALA A 13 -3.56 8.58 -1.31
C ALA A 13 -4.90 7.97 -1.80
N GLY A 14 -6.02 8.34 -1.16
CA GLY A 14 -7.35 7.86 -1.51
C GLY A 14 -7.78 6.55 -0.86
N ASN A 15 -6.85 5.71 -0.43
CA ASN A 15 -7.14 4.47 0.29
C ASN A 15 -7.50 4.80 1.76
N ASP A 16 -8.78 4.67 2.12
CA ASP A 16 -9.32 5.16 3.37
C ASP A 16 -9.69 4.02 4.34
N TYR A 17 -9.35 4.24 5.61
CA TYR A 17 -9.60 3.28 6.69
C TYR A 17 -10.21 3.96 7.92
N ILE A 18 -10.88 3.13 8.72
CA ILE A 18 -11.32 3.46 10.07
C ILE A 18 -10.21 3.05 11.03
N TYR A 19 -9.65 4.00 11.78
CA TYR A 19 -8.56 3.74 12.74
C TYR A 19 -9.09 3.73 14.16
N VAL A 20 -8.79 2.67 14.90
CA VAL A 20 -9.16 2.51 16.31
C VAL A 20 -7.89 2.30 17.15
N ASN A 21 -7.75 3.08 18.21
CA ASN A 21 -6.73 2.88 19.22
C ASN A 21 -7.21 1.80 20.22
N THR A 22 -6.69 0.58 20.08
CA THR A 22 -7.09 -0.58 20.89
C THR A 22 -6.53 -0.55 22.32
N MET A 23 -5.56 0.30 22.60
CA MET A 23 -5.08 0.54 23.96
C MET A 23 -6.16 1.23 24.82
N VAL A 24 -7.12 1.92 24.18
CA VAL A 24 -8.27 2.59 24.83
C VAL A 24 -9.58 1.86 24.58
N TYR A 25 -9.78 1.36 23.35
CA TYR A 25 -11.00 0.71 22.88
C TYR A 25 -10.71 -0.71 22.39
N PRO A 26 -10.62 -1.71 23.27
CA PRO A 26 -10.39 -3.09 22.87
C PRO A 26 -11.48 -3.59 21.92
N ILE A 27 -11.07 -4.28 20.87
CA ILE A 27 -11.92 -4.88 19.83
C ILE A 27 -11.78 -6.39 19.90
N ASP A 28 -12.90 -7.10 20.07
CA ASP A 28 -12.92 -8.55 20.24
C ASP A 28 -13.06 -9.29 18.90
N ASN A 29 -13.85 -8.75 17.95
CA ASN A 29 -14.14 -9.37 16.64
C ASN A 29 -13.85 -8.38 15.51
N PRO A 30 -12.58 -8.13 15.16
CA PRO A 30 -12.23 -7.09 14.21
C PRO A 30 -12.68 -7.40 12.78
N GLU A 31 -12.73 -8.68 12.37
CA GLU A 31 -13.15 -9.11 11.05
C GLU A 31 -14.63 -8.74 10.78
N GLU A 32 -15.49 -9.13 11.70
CA GLU A 32 -16.93 -8.83 11.61
C GLU A 32 -17.20 -7.33 11.68
N LEU A 33 -16.43 -6.64 12.53
CA LEU A 33 -16.55 -5.19 12.69
C LEU A 33 -16.11 -4.46 11.43
N SER A 34 -15.02 -4.92 10.80
CA SER A 34 -14.56 -4.38 9.52
C SER A 34 -15.62 -4.52 8.44
N ILE A 35 -16.21 -5.72 8.28
CA ILE A 35 -17.31 -5.96 7.33
C ILE A 35 -18.50 -5.04 7.59
N ALA A 36 -18.89 -4.88 8.86
CA ALA A 36 -20.05 -4.08 9.21
C ALA A 36 -19.80 -2.57 9.00
N TRP A 37 -18.66 -2.07 9.46
CA TRP A 37 -18.34 -0.64 9.44
C TRP A 37 -17.92 -0.14 8.05
N SER A 38 -17.29 -1.00 7.23
CA SER A 38 -16.84 -0.61 5.89
C SER A 38 -17.98 -0.47 4.89
N LYS A 39 -19.18 -0.99 5.18
CA LYS A 39 -20.32 -0.90 4.26
C LYS A 39 -20.63 0.55 3.90
N PRO A 40 -20.70 0.91 2.60
CA PRO A 40 -21.24 2.20 2.18
C PRO A 40 -22.70 2.35 2.62
N HIS A 41 -23.11 3.55 2.95
CA HIS A 41 -24.49 3.97 3.29
C HIS A 41 -25.08 3.38 4.58
N THR A 42 -24.72 2.16 4.99
CA THR A 42 -25.29 1.49 6.17
C THR A 42 -24.28 1.30 7.30
N GLY A 43 -22.99 1.46 6.99
CA GLY A 43 -21.88 1.53 7.95
C GLY A 43 -21.26 2.93 7.94
N ILE A 44 -19.98 3.02 8.32
CA ILE A 44 -19.17 4.25 8.24
C ILE A 44 -18.70 4.47 6.80
N GLY A 45 -18.46 3.37 6.05
CA GLY A 45 -17.93 3.35 4.70
C GLY A 45 -16.41 3.56 4.69
N SER A 46 -15.66 2.56 4.24
CA SER A 46 -14.18 2.60 4.12
C SER A 46 -13.66 1.39 3.37
N ASP A 47 -12.36 1.39 3.06
CA ASP A 47 -11.66 0.21 2.52
C ASP A 47 -11.40 -0.86 3.60
N GLY A 48 -11.60 -0.51 4.89
CA GLY A 48 -11.44 -1.44 6.00
C GLY A 48 -11.20 -0.78 7.35
N LEU A 49 -10.73 -1.59 8.30
CA LEU A 49 -10.47 -1.24 9.69
C LEU A 49 -8.98 -1.40 10.01
N VAL A 50 -8.39 -0.42 10.66
CA VAL A 50 -7.02 -0.46 11.16
C VAL A 50 -7.03 -0.35 12.68
N LEU A 51 -6.42 -1.31 13.34
CA LEU A 51 -6.24 -1.33 14.79
C LEU A 51 -4.81 -0.90 15.12
N ILE A 52 -4.69 0.11 16.00
CA ILE A 52 -3.42 0.61 16.52
C ILE A 52 -3.31 0.13 17.96
N GLY A 53 -2.33 -0.69 18.25
CA GLY A 53 -2.11 -1.29 19.58
C GLY A 53 -0.73 -1.02 20.15
N SER A 54 -0.52 -1.53 21.37
CA SER A 54 0.82 -1.65 21.96
C SER A 54 1.59 -2.79 21.29
N SER A 55 2.92 -2.74 21.38
CA SER A 55 3.83 -3.79 20.94
C SER A 55 4.90 -4.01 22.00
N ASP A 56 5.36 -5.25 22.13
CA ASP A 56 6.49 -5.59 23.01
C ASP A 56 7.85 -5.40 22.30
N ILE A 57 7.83 -5.25 20.95
CA ILE A 57 9.04 -5.23 20.12
C ILE A 57 9.17 -3.97 19.25
N ALA A 58 8.14 -3.12 19.25
CA ALA A 58 8.10 -1.86 18.51
C ALA A 58 7.39 -0.77 19.34
N ASP A 59 7.34 0.46 18.84
CA ASP A 59 6.61 1.53 19.55
C ASP A 59 5.10 1.29 19.52
N PHE A 60 4.58 0.76 18.40
CA PHE A 60 3.16 0.44 18.23
C PHE A 60 3.00 -0.82 17.37
N SER A 61 1.79 -1.42 17.39
CA SER A 61 1.39 -2.49 16.51
C SER A 61 0.28 -2.02 15.56
N MET A 62 0.20 -2.68 14.38
CA MET A 62 -0.82 -2.46 13.38
C MET A 62 -1.43 -3.78 12.93
N HIS A 63 -2.76 -3.89 13.02
CA HIS A 63 -3.54 -4.92 12.35
C HIS A 63 -4.51 -4.26 11.38
N ILE A 64 -4.63 -4.79 10.17
CA ILE A 64 -5.49 -4.25 9.11
C ILE A 64 -6.46 -5.33 8.67
N TYR A 65 -7.73 -4.98 8.65
CA TYR A 65 -8.82 -5.81 8.16
C TYR A 65 -9.48 -5.11 6.97
N ASN A 66 -9.46 -5.75 5.81
CA ASN A 66 -10.11 -5.24 4.61
C ASN A 66 -11.64 -5.18 4.81
N ALA A 67 -12.36 -4.54 3.88
CA ALA A 67 -13.82 -4.43 3.94
C ALA A 67 -14.54 -5.78 3.87
N ASP A 68 -13.89 -6.85 3.40
CA ASP A 68 -14.38 -8.23 3.39
C ASP A 68 -14.06 -9.02 4.68
N GLY A 69 -13.35 -8.39 5.64
CA GLY A 69 -12.91 -8.98 6.90
C GLY A 69 -11.56 -9.70 6.83
N SER A 70 -10.96 -9.87 5.67
CA SER A 70 -9.65 -10.50 5.55
C SER A 70 -8.55 -9.64 6.16
N GLU A 71 -7.59 -10.25 6.89
CA GLU A 71 -6.47 -9.53 7.47
C GLU A 71 -5.35 -9.36 6.44
N ALA A 72 -4.84 -8.13 6.29
CA ALA A 72 -3.74 -7.82 5.41
C ALA A 72 -2.40 -7.80 6.17
N MET A 73 -1.34 -8.30 5.53
CA MET A 73 -0.01 -8.38 6.12
C MET A 73 0.58 -6.99 6.46
N MET A 74 0.31 -5.99 5.63
CA MET A 74 0.81 -4.63 5.76
C MET A 74 0.17 -3.72 4.70
N CYS A 75 0.04 -2.43 5.01
CA CYS A 75 -0.36 -1.40 4.05
C CYS A 75 0.47 -0.13 4.27
N GLY A 76 1.24 0.30 3.26
CA GLY A 76 2.06 1.51 3.32
C GLY A 76 1.24 2.78 3.48
N ASN A 77 0.03 2.84 2.91
CA ASN A 77 -0.90 3.96 3.07
C ASN A 77 -1.36 4.08 4.53
N ALA A 78 -1.80 2.96 5.12
CA ALA A 78 -2.23 2.92 6.51
C ALA A 78 -1.07 3.22 7.48
N SER A 79 0.14 2.73 7.22
CA SER A 79 1.33 3.01 8.04
C SER A 79 1.63 4.51 8.11
N ARG A 80 1.50 5.25 6.98
CA ARG A 80 1.67 6.72 6.99
C ARG A 80 0.61 7.41 7.84
N CYS A 81 -0.64 6.98 7.73
CA CYS A 81 -1.72 7.50 8.57
C CYS A 81 -1.47 7.21 10.06
N ILE A 82 -0.99 6.01 10.41
CA ILE A 82 -0.62 5.68 11.80
C ILE A 82 0.49 6.60 12.30
N GLY A 83 1.56 6.81 11.52
CA GLY A 83 2.64 7.72 11.89
C GLY A 83 2.14 9.12 12.26
N LYS A 84 1.24 9.68 11.41
CA LYS A 84 0.58 10.95 11.71
C LYS A 84 -0.30 10.87 12.96
N TYR A 85 -1.13 9.84 13.05
CA TYR A 85 -2.08 9.66 14.16
C TYR A 85 -1.39 9.59 15.52
N VAL A 86 -0.36 8.72 15.66
CA VAL A 86 0.28 8.51 16.98
C VAL A 86 1.00 9.74 17.49
N TYR A 87 1.53 10.58 16.60
CA TYR A 87 2.14 11.85 16.97
C TYR A 87 1.10 12.90 17.35
N GLU A 88 0.12 13.15 16.50
CA GLU A 88 -0.89 14.22 16.70
C GLU A 88 -1.89 13.88 17.81
N ALA A 89 -2.12 12.60 18.11
CA ALA A 89 -2.89 12.17 19.27
C ALA A 89 -2.08 12.20 20.58
N GLY A 90 -0.81 12.64 20.56
CA GLY A 90 0.05 12.74 21.73
C GLY A 90 0.49 11.39 22.33
N LEU A 91 0.40 10.30 21.55
CA LEU A 91 0.84 8.97 21.98
C LEU A 91 2.36 8.82 21.93
N THR A 92 3.04 9.66 21.17
CA THR A 92 4.51 9.75 21.08
C THR A 92 4.95 11.16 20.76
N GLN A 93 6.19 11.50 21.12
CA GLN A 93 6.88 12.73 20.69
C GLN A 93 8.08 12.43 19.77
N LYS A 94 8.25 11.15 19.41
CA LYS A 94 9.33 10.73 18.51
C LYS A 94 9.03 11.14 17.09
N ASN A 95 10.07 11.56 16.36
CA ASN A 95 9.99 11.75 14.89
C ASN A 95 10.37 10.49 14.10
N LYS A 96 10.82 9.45 14.78
CA LYS A 96 11.11 8.12 14.27
C LYS A 96 10.35 7.11 15.11
N VAL A 97 9.41 6.41 14.48
CA VAL A 97 8.49 5.48 15.12
C VAL A 97 8.65 4.11 14.48
N THR A 98 8.67 3.07 15.29
CA THR A 98 8.64 1.68 14.83
C THR A 98 7.23 1.11 14.94
N LEU A 99 6.82 0.38 13.91
CA LEU A 99 5.48 -0.19 13.77
C LEU A 99 5.59 -1.70 13.51
N GLU A 100 5.11 -2.50 14.45
CA GLU A 100 4.97 -3.94 14.27
C GLU A 100 3.82 -4.24 13.32
N THR A 101 4.09 -5.06 12.31
CA THR A 101 3.11 -5.53 11.33
C THR A 101 3.29 -7.02 11.10
N LEU A 102 2.32 -7.69 10.47
CA LEU A 102 2.47 -9.10 10.09
C LEU A 102 3.59 -9.34 9.05
N SER A 103 4.05 -8.29 8.37
CA SER A 103 5.23 -8.35 7.48
C SER A 103 6.53 -7.87 8.14
N GLY A 104 6.58 -7.88 9.48
CA GLY A 104 7.72 -7.44 10.28
C GLY A 104 7.64 -5.97 10.69
N ILE A 105 8.68 -5.52 11.41
CA ILE A 105 8.76 -4.17 11.92
C ILE A 105 9.05 -3.19 10.77
N LYS A 106 8.26 -2.11 10.71
CA LYS A 106 8.45 -1.00 9.76
C LYS A 106 8.93 0.24 10.52
N GLU A 107 9.85 0.96 9.91
CA GLU A 107 10.32 2.23 10.43
C GLU A 107 9.59 3.38 9.73
N LEU A 108 9.03 4.28 10.51
CA LEU A 108 8.33 5.47 10.05
C LEU A 108 9.15 6.71 10.43
N GLN A 109 9.58 7.49 9.46
CA GLN A 109 10.20 8.79 9.70
C GLN A 109 9.19 9.90 9.48
N LEU A 110 8.89 10.66 10.54
CA LEU A 110 7.91 11.74 10.53
C LEU A 110 8.63 13.07 10.25
N LYS A 111 8.11 13.83 9.31
CA LYS A 111 8.47 15.23 9.11
C LYS A 111 7.43 16.09 9.83
N ILE A 112 7.90 16.82 10.83
CA ILE A 112 7.03 17.60 11.72
C ILE A 112 7.31 19.09 11.47
N GLU A 113 6.25 19.85 11.20
CA GLU A 113 6.29 21.30 11.05
C GLU A 113 5.14 21.92 11.86
N ARG A 114 5.47 22.83 12.77
CA ARG A 114 4.49 23.53 13.64
C ARG A 114 3.59 22.55 14.42
N GLU A 115 4.19 21.49 14.97
CA GLU A 115 3.50 20.44 15.74
C GLU A 115 2.56 19.54 14.91
N GLU A 116 2.54 19.68 13.58
CA GLU A 116 1.79 18.82 12.67
C GLU A 116 2.72 17.93 11.85
N VAL A 117 2.30 16.70 11.58
CA VAL A 117 3.01 15.78 10.69
C VAL A 117 2.62 16.08 9.25
N THR A 118 3.57 16.61 8.47
CA THR A 118 3.36 16.99 7.06
C THR A 118 3.71 15.89 6.08
N GLU A 119 4.67 15.03 6.43
CA GLU A 119 5.09 13.91 5.59
C GLU A 119 5.45 12.71 6.48
N VAL A 120 5.23 11.49 5.96
CA VAL A 120 5.67 10.25 6.60
C VAL A 120 6.40 9.40 5.57
N THR A 121 7.66 9.09 5.85
CA THR A 121 8.46 8.14 5.08
C THR A 121 8.35 6.78 5.75
N VAL A 122 8.06 5.74 4.97
CA VAL A 122 7.98 4.35 5.45
C VAL A 122 9.13 3.56 4.83
N ASP A 123 9.94 2.89 5.66
CA ASP A 123 10.88 1.88 5.17
C ASP A 123 10.11 0.61 4.80
N MET A 124 10.01 0.36 3.50
CA MET A 124 9.27 -0.79 2.96
C MET A 124 10.09 -2.10 3.00
N GLY A 125 11.35 -2.03 3.42
CA GLY A 125 12.28 -3.16 3.45
C GLY A 125 13.00 -3.39 2.13
N MET A 126 13.66 -4.54 2.03
CA MET A 126 14.50 -4.89 0.87
C MET A 126 13.67 -5.50 -0.25
N PRO A 127 13.76 -4.98 -1.49
CA PRO A 127 13.15 -5.62 -2.64
C PRO A 127 13.90 -6.88 -3.05
N ALA A 128 13.16 -7.87 -3.56
CA ALA A 128 13.75 -8.97 -4.31
C ALA A 128 13.49 -8.76 -5.80
N VAL A 129 14.55 -8.80 -6.60
CA VAL A 129 14.49 -8.64 -8.06
C VAL A 129 14.46 -10.03 -8.69
N GLY A 130 13.40 -10.32 -9.43
CA GLY A 130 13.26 -11.51 -10.24
C GLY A 130 13.70 -11.29 -11.68
N GLU A 131 12.95 -11.81 -12.66
CA GLU A 131 13.26 -11.67 -14.07
C GLU A 131 13.10 -10.23 -14.55
N ILE A 132 14.15 -9.70 -15.22
CA ILE A 132 14.24 -8.27 -15.56
C ILE A 132 13.54 -7.93 -16.89
N ALA A 133 13.48 -8.88 -17.83
CA ALA A 133 12.94 -8.66 -19.17
C ALA A 133 12.02 -9.84 -19.58
N LEU A 134 11.08 -10.15 -18.70
CA LEU A 134 10.09 -11.20 -18.90
C LEU A 134 9.11 -10.80 -20.00
N GLU A 135 9.02 -11.59 -21.07
CA GLU A 135 7.96 -11.45 -22.06
C GLU A 135 6.71 -12.18 -21.59
N VAL A 136 5.57 -11.47 -21.61
CA VAL A 136 4.25 -11.98 -21.21
C VAL A 136 3.22 -11.61 -22.25
N GLU A 137 2.31 -12.52 -22.54
CA GLU A 137 1.19 -12.29 -23.46
C GLU A 137 -0.07 -11.91 -22.67
N ALA A 138 -0.75 -10.85 -23.11
CA ALA A 138 -2.06 -10.48 -22.62
C ALA A 138 -2.98 -10.11 -23.78
N GLY A 139 -3.90 -11.01 -24.07
CA GLY A 139 -4.79 -10.87 -25.23
C GLY A 139 -4.03 -11.06 -26.56
N ARG A 140 -3.88 -9.97 -27.32
CA ARG A 140 -3.15 -9.97 -28.61
C ARG A 140 -1.80 -9.25 -28.53
N GLU A 141 -1.45 -8.75 -27.37
CA GLU A 141 -0.24 -7.95 -27.16
C GLU A 141 0.79 -8.71 -26.34
N ILE A 142 2.06 -8.44 -26.63
CA ILE A 142 3.20 -8.96 -25.87
C ILE A 142 3.79 -7.78 -25.09
N TYR A 143 3.93 -7.95 -23.80
CA TYR A 143 4.53 -6.98 -22.89
C TYR A 143 5.86 -7.48 -22.36
N THR A 144 6.80 -6.56 -22.16
CA THR A 144 8.06 -6.87 -21.46
C THR A 144 8.01 -6.31 -20.06
N GLY A 145 7.94 -7.17 -19.05
CA GLY A 145 7.85 -6.79 -17.65
C GLY A 145 9.11 -7.08 -16.86
N THR A 146 9.21 -6.48 -15.68
CA THR A 146 10.22 -6.76 -14.66
C THR A 146 9.52 -7.26 -13.41
N VAL A 147 9.92 -8.42 -12.92
CA VAL A 147 9.34 -9.03 -11.71
C VAL A 147 10.06 -8.50 -10.48
N ILE A 148 9.31 -7.87 -9.58
CA ILE A 148 9.81 -7.35 -8.30
C ILE A 148 8.94 -7.89 -7.17
N SER A 149 9.55 -8.27 -6.06
CA SER A 149 8.84 -8.54 -4.81
C SER A 149 9.17 -7.47 -3.77
N MET A 150 8.12 -6.90 -3.18
CA MET A 150 8.18 -6.03 -2.01
C MET A 150 7.60 -6.72 -0.76
N GLY A 151 7.65 -8.07 -0.73
CA GLY A 151 6.91 -8.94 0.16
C GLY A 151 5.60 -9.45 -0.47
N ASN A 152 5.15 -8.80 -1.54
CA ASN A 152 4.09 -9.21 -2.45
C ASN A 152 4.60 -9.07 -3.90
N PRO A 153 4.10 -9.86 -4.86
CA PRO A 153 4.59 -9.87 -6.23
C PRO A 153 4.09 -8.67 -7.04
N HIS A 154 4.98 -8.15 -7.88
CA HIS A 154 4.73 -7.04 -8.82
C HIS A 154 5.32 -7.36 -10.19
N LEU A 155 4.55 -7.09 -11.25
CA LEU A 155 4.99 -7.09 -12.63
C LEU A 155 4.99 -5.66 -13.15
N VAL A 156 6.18 -5.08 -13.32
CA VAL A 156 6.36 -3.69 -13.75
C VAL A 156 6.65 -3.63 -15.24
N ILE A 157 5.78 -2.98 -16.01
CA ILE A 157 5.82 -2.85 -17.47
C ILE A 157 6.01 -1.39 -17.85
N PHE A 158 7.13 -1.09 -18.55
CA PHE A 158 7.38 0.25 -19.05
C PHE A 158 6.73 0.44 -20.42
N VAL A 159 5.98 1.53 -20.56
CA VAL A 159 5.29 1.92 -21.80
C VAL A 159 5.66 3.35 -22.20
N ASP A 160 5.61 3.64 -23.50
CA ASP A 160 5.90 4.99 -24.01
C ASP A 160 4.70 5.93 -23.79
N GLU A 161 3.48 5.42 -23.93
CA GLU A 161 2.24 6.21 -23.82
C GLU A 161 1.24 5.53 -22.88
N MET A 162 1.12 6.05 -21.67
CA MET A 162 0.22 5.50 -20.63
C MET A 162 -1.25 5.54 -21.05
N ASP A 163 -1.65 6.55 -21.78
CA ASP A 163 -3.06 6.77 -22.14
C ASP A 163 -3.56 5.77 -23.21
N LYS A 164 -2.64 5.04 -23.87
CA LYS A 164 -2.97 3.96 -24.80
C LYS A 164 -3.21 2.61 -24.10
N VAL A 165 -2.88 2.49 -22.82
CA VAL A 165 -3.05 1.24 -22.07
C VAL A 165 -4.48 1.11 -21.59
N ASP A 166 -5.20 0.12 -22.09
CA ASP A 166 -6.50 -0.31 -21.53
C ASP A 166 -6.26 -1.24 -20.33
N LEU A 167 -5.94 -0.63 -19.18
CA LEU A 167 -5.62 -1.34 -17.95
C LEU A 167 -6.77 -2.24 -17.48
N ALA A 168 -8.01 -1.85 -17.74
CA ALA A 168 -9.18 -2.65 -17.35
C ALA A 168 -9.27 -3.98 -18.14
N SER A 169 -8.82 -3.99 -19.38
CA SER A 169 -8.79 -5.18 -20.21
C SER A 169 -7.56 -6.06 -20.00
N VAL A 170 -6.36 -5.45 -19.87
CA VAL A 170 -5.12 -6.23 -19.80
C VAL A 170 -4.72 -6.60 -18.38
N GLY A 171 -5.11 -5.79 -17.37
CA GLY A 171 -4.78 -6.01 -15.98
C GLY A 171 -5.19 -7.39 -15.44
N PRO A 172 -6.47 -7.81 -15.62
CA PRO A 172 -6.92 -9.13 -15.17
C PRO A 172 -6.17 -10.29 -15.81
N LEU A 173 -5.78 -10.16 -17.09
CA LEU A 173 -5.04 -11.19 -17.82
C LEU A 173 -3.63 -11.35 -17.26
N LEU A 174 -2.96 -10.23 -17.01
CA LEU A 174 -1.61 -10.21 -16.46
C LEU A 174 -1.57 -10.62 -14.98
N GLU A 175 -2.57 -10.21 -14.18
CA GLU A 175 -2.70 -10.62 -12.77
C GLU A 175 -2.70 -12.13 -12.62
N CYS A 176 -3.41 -12.83 -13.51
CA CYS A 176 -3.69 -14.26 -13.42
C CYS A 176 -2.79 -15.13 -14.30
N LEU A 177 -1.66 -14.62 -14.78
CA LEU A 177 -0.73 -15.43 -15.55
C LEU A 177 -0.28 -16.67 -14.76
N PRO A 178 -0.17 -17.86 -15.39
CA PRO A 178 0.27 -19.09 -14.73
C PRO A 178 1.66 -18.98 -14.06
N LEU A 179 2.45 -18.01 -14.49
CA LEU A 179 3.75 -17.68 -13.90
C LEU A 179 3.66 -17.15 -12.47
N PHE A 180 2.51 -16.59 -12.08
CA PHE A 180 2.25 -16.07 -10.74
C PHE A 180 1.17 -16.91 -10.04
N PRO A 181 1.54 -18.02 -9.35
CA PRO A 181 0.58 -18.92 -8.70
C PRO A 181 -0.34 -18.19 -7.71
N ASP A 182 0.21 -17.21 -7.00
CA ASP A 182 -0.51 -16.37 -6.03
C ASP A 182 -1.05 -15.08 -6.65
N ARG A 183 -1.12 -15.00 -8.00
CA ARG A 183 -1.41 -13.78 -8.76
C ARG A 183 -0.39 -12.65 -8.50
N THR A 184 -0.48 -11.56 -9.23
CA THR A 184 0.47 -10.45 -9.12
C THR A 184 -0.22 -9.08 -9.24
N ASN A 185 0.39 -8.05 -8.65
CA ASN A 185 0.07 -6.67 -8.99
C ASN A 185 0.75 -6.32 -10.31
N VAL A 186 0.12 -5.47 -11.12
CA VAL A 186 0.62 -5.08 -12.44
C VAL A 186 0.73 -3.57 -12.52
N GLU A 187 1.94 -3.06 -12.67
CA GLU A 187 2.22 -1.64 -12.81
C GLU A 187 2.59 -1.31 -14.25
N PHE A 188 1.80 -0.43 -14.89
CA PHE A 188 2.20 0.22 -16.13
C PHE A 188 2.86 1.55 -15.81
N VAL A 189 4.04 1.80 -16.42
CA VAL A 189 4.92 2.91 -16.04
C VAL A 189 5.38 3.66 -17.28
N GLN A 190 5.13 4.95 -17.30
CA GLN A 190 5.67 5.88 -18.29
C GLN A 190 6.78 6.73 -17.67
N VAL A 191 7.96 6.72 -18.27
CA VAL A 191 9.07 7.56 -17.85
C VAL A 191 8.86 8.97 -18.38
N LEU A 192 8.69 9.95 -17.49
CA LEU A 192 8.55 11.36 -17.85
C LEU A 192 9.91 12.08 -17.85
N LYS A 193 10.75 11.74 -16.87
CA LYS A 193 12.12 12.24 -16.68
C LYS A 193 12.96 11.16 -16.00
N PRO A 194 14.28 11.28 -15.96
CA PRO A 194 15.15 10.31 -15.28
C PRO A 194 14.84 10.11 -13.78
N ASP A 195 14.13 11.03 -13.16
CA ASP A 195 13.75 11.03 -11.75
C ASP A 195 12.24 11.25 -11.52
N GLU A 196 11.42 11.08 -12.58
CA GLU A 196 9.98 11.22 -12.49
C GLU A 196 9.29 10.25 -13.45
N VAL A 197 8.37 9.44 -12.92
CA VAL A 197 7.56 8.49 -13.70
C VAL A 197 6.08 8.66 -13.36
N ARG A 198 5.20 8.34 -14.32
CA ARG A 198 3.76 8.17 -14.11
C ARG A 198 3.45 6.69 -14.06
N MET A 199 2.67 6.25 -13.07
CA MET A 199 2.29 4.86 -12.86
C MET A 199 0.78 4.72 -12.80
N ARG A 200 0.26 3.62 -13.39
CA ARG A 200 -1.10 3.12 -13.14
C ARG A 200 -0.98 1.66 -12.73
N VAL A 201 -1.82 1.25 -11.80
CA VAL A 201 -1.76 -0.09 -11.21
C VAL A 201 -3.07 -0.84 -11.34
N TRP A 202 -2.95 -2.13 -11.60
CA TRP A 202 -3.97 -3.13 -11.35
C TRP A 202 -3.53 -3.94 -10.15
N GLU A 203 -4.18 -3.72 -9.00
CA GLU A 203 -3.83 -4.43 -7.77
C GLU A 203 -4.49 -5.80 -7.72
N ARG A 204 -3.72 -6.77 -7.27
CA ARG A 204 -4.12 -8.15 -7.08
C ARG A 204 -5.38 -8.24 -6.22
N GLY A 205 -6.48 -8.76 -6.81
CA GLY A 205 -7.77 -8.94 -6.14
C GLY A 205 -8.60 -7.67 -5.95
N SER A 206 -8.06 -6.48 -6.27
CA SER A 206 -8.75 -5.19 -6.09
C SER A 206 -8.99 -4.44 -7.39
N GLY A 207 -8.24 -4.77 -8.46
CA GLY A 207 -8.37 -4.10 -9.74
C GLY A 207 -7.67 -2.74 -9.79
N ILE A 208 -8.25 -1.78 -10.51
CA ILE A 208 -7.68 -0.43 -10.63
C ILE A 208 -7.86 0.31 -9.30
N THR A 209 -6.76 0.74 -8.70
CA THR A 209 -6.74 1.56 -7.49
C THR A 209 -6.04 2.89 -7.75
N GLN A 210 -6.28 3.87 -6.86
CA GLN A 210 -5.70 5.20 -7.01
C GLN A 210 -4.22 5.26 -6.64
N ALA A 211 -3.77 4.37 -5.75
CA ALA A 211 -2.39 4.36 -5.28
C ALA A 211 -2.01 3.02 -4.63
N CYS A 212 -0.85 2.49 -5.04
CA CYS A 212 -0.22 1.31 -4.46
C CYS A 212 1.20 1.64 -3.97
N GLY A 213 1.42 1.63 -2.66
CA GLY A 213 2.72 1.97 -2.07
C GLY A 213 3.82 0.98 -2.42
N THR A 214 3.54 -0.33 -2.37
CA THR A 214 4.48 -1.39 -2.79
C THR A 214 4.73 -1.35 -4.29
N GLY A 215 3.70 -1.05 -5.10
CA GLY A 215 3.82 -0.86 -6.54
C GLY A 215 4.70 0.33 -6.90
N ALA A 216 4.61 1.45 -6.16
CA ALA A 216 5.52 2.58 -6.35
C ALA A 216 6.98 2.21 -6.04
N CYS A 217 7.23 1.43 -4.97
CA CYS A 217 8.55 0.91 -4.66
C CYS A 217 9.06 -0.04 -5.73
N ALA A 218 8.24 -1.00 -6.17
CA ALA A 218 8.57 -1.94 -7.25
C ALA A 218 8.91 -1.19 -8.56
N THR A 219 8.12 -0.16 -8.89
CA THR A 219 8.36 0.73 -10.05
C THR A 219 9.71 1.43 -9.97
N ALA A 220 10.07 1.99 -8.81
CA ALA A 220 11.36 2.65 -8.63
C ALA A 220 12.53 1.66 -8.77
N VAL A 221 12.41 0.45 -8.18
CA VAL A 221 13.42 -0.62 -8.31
C VAL A 221 13.54 -1.08 -9.76
N ALA A 222 12.43 -1.39 -10.43
CA ALA A 222 12.43 -1.79 -11.83
C ALA A 222 13.06 -0.73 -12.73
N GLY A 223 12.76 0.55 -12.47
CA GLY A 223 13.35 1.67 -13.20
C GLY A 223 14.88 1.70 -13.12
N VAL A 224 15.42 1.47 -11.93
CA VAL A 224 16.88 1.41 -11.72
C VAL A 224 17.51 0.20 -12.41
N VAL A 225 16.96 -1.00 -12.21
CA VAL A 225 17.55 -2.23 -12.79
C VAL A 225 17.44 -2.27 -14.32
N ARG A 226 16.44 -1.60 -14.89
CA ARG A 226 16.29 -1.40 -16.35
C ARG A 226 17.08 -0.22 -16.89
N GLY A 227 17.81 0.53 -16.06
CA GLY A 227 18.55 1.72 -16.46
C GLY A 227 17.67 2.88 -16.96
N LYS A 228 16.38 2.91 -16.60
CA LYS A 228 15.41 3.90 -17.07
C LYS A 228 15.28 5.10 -16.14
N THR A 229 15.56 4.92 -14.83
CA THR A 229 15.43 5.97 -13.83
C THR A 229 16.61 6.01 -12.88
N LYS A 230 16.73 7.13 -12.13
CA LYS A 230 17.65 7.26 -11.00
C LYS A 230 17.13 6.50 -9.78
N ARG A 231 18.02 6.30 -8.77
CA ARG A 231 17.65 5.66 -7.50
C ARG A 231 16.62 6.46 -6.69
N LYS A 232 16.62 7.78 -6.79
CA LYS A 232 15.59 8.65 -6.21
C LYS A 232 14.67 9.08 -7.34
N THR A 233 13.44 8.58 -7.31
CA THR A 233 12.45 8.78 -8.37
C THR A 233 11.11 9.15 -7.75
N LYS A 234 10.48 10.19 -8.30
CA LYS A 234 9.10 10.56 -7.99
C LYS A 234 8.17 9.69 -8.82
N VAL A 235 7.27 8.97 -8.17
CA VAL A 235 6.22 8.19 -8.80
C VAL A 235 4.89 8.94 -8.67
N ILE A 236 4.31 9.31 -9.80
CA ILE A 236 2.99 9.95 -9.89
C ILE A 236 1.97 8.84 -10.16
N MET A 237 0.95 8.77 -9.32
CA MET A 237 -0.15 7.81 -9.40
C MET A 237 -1.47 8.53 -9.69
#